data_c94d3e96ac4e2b30fad08f54f49afad5
#
_entry.id   c94d3e96ac4e2b30fad08f54f49afad5
#
_cell.length_a   1.000
_cell.length_b   1.000
_cell.length_c   1.000
_cell.angle_alpha   90.00
_cell.angle_beta   90.00
_cell.angle_gamma   90.00
#
_symmetry.space_group_name_H-M   'P 1'
#
loop_
_entity.id
_entity.type
_entity.pdbx_description
1 polymer ?
#
loop_
_entity_poly.entity_id
_entity_poly.type
_entity_poly.pdbx_seq_one_letter_code
_entity_poly.pdbx_strand_id
1 'polypeptide(L)'
;TCSPPAQHKQHGHDHQHGHDEHDDHGHSHGDLPSWPRISAALILALGAEAAHWGHSQWPALHYLGMALAVVAIALTGLGIYRQGLTDLKNRHLGIHALMAVAVTGAFLIGQWPEAAMVMALYVAAERLEDQAMDRARHALGQLLASTPSTAQVQQADGRYASTALEAVPLHAIVRVLPGEQIPLDGTITEGFSSINQAPITGESTPADKG
;
A
#
# COMPACT_ATOMS: atom_id res chain seq x y z
N THR A 1 -57.28 -41.06 13.22
CA THR A 1 -56.59 -40.18 14.16
C THR A 1 -55.11 -40.15 13.78
N CYS A 2 -54.76 -39.20 12.94
CA CYS A 2 -53.42 -39.01 12.47
C CYS A 2 -52.77 -37.89 13.30
N SER A 3 -51.72 -38.16 14.05
CA SER A 3 -50.95 -37.19 14.78
C SER A 3 -49.90 -36.53 13.84
N PRO A 4 -49.69 -35.21 13.91
CA PRO A 4 -48.70 -34.54 13.11
C PRO A 4 -47.28 -34.73 13.66
N PRO A 5 -46.22 -34.71 12.81
CA PRO A 5 -44.84 -34.90 13.24
C PRO A 5 -44.28 -33.65 13.89
N ALA A 6 -43.40 -33.88 14.87
CA ALA A 6 -42.74 -32.89 15.71
C ALA A 6 -41.86 -31.96 14.87
N GLN A 7 -41.98 -30.66 15.20
CA GLN A 7 -41.12 -29.60 14.67
C GLN A 7 -39.72 -29.73 15.24
N HIS A 8 -38.73 -29.92 14.37
CA HIS A 8 -37.32 -29.81 14.67
C HIS A 8 -36.99 -28.32 14.91
N LYS A 9 -36.67 -27.96 16.14
CA LYS A 9 -36.06 -26.67 16.43
C LYS A 9 -34.66 -26.64 15.81
N GLN A 10 -34.50 -25.87 14.75
CA GLN A 10 -33.21 -25.43 14.27
C GLN A 10 -32.61 -24.47 15.29
N HIS A 11 -31.57 -24.93 15.99
CA HIS A 11 -30.67 -24.04 16.70
C HIS A 11 -29.86 -23.26 15.66
N GLY A 12 -30.22 -22.02 15.45
CA GLY A 12 -29.39 -21.05 14.75
C GLY A 12 -28.12 -20.82 15.57
N HIS A 13 -27.00 -21.33 15.08
CA HIS A 13 -25.69 -20.84 15.51
C HIS A 13 -25.46 -19.50 14.81
N ASP A 14 -25.76 -18.43 15.49
CA ASP A 14 -25.24 -17.10 15.15
C ASP A 14 -23.72 -17.14 15.31
N HIS A 15 -23.03 -17.45 14.24
CA HIS A 15 -21.63 -17.11 14.09
C HIS A 15 -21.58 -15.59 13.87
N GLN A 16 -21.53 -14.83 14.97
CA GLN A 16 -20.96 -13.50 14.95
C GLN A 16 -19.52 -13.65 14.46
N HIS A 17 -19.31 -13.51 13.16
CA HIS A 17 -18.03 -13.11 12.62
C HIS A 17 -17.74 -11.73 13.21
N GLY A 18 -16.97 -11.72 14.30
CA GLY A 18 -16.25 -10.53 14.69
C GLY A 18 -15.48 -10.11 13.44
N HIS A 19 -15.90 -9.01 12.85
CA HIS A 19 -15.03 -8.23 11.99
C HIS A 19 -13.91 -7.80 12.92
N ASP A 20 -12.78 -8.52 12.89
CA ASP A 20 -11.52 -7.94 13.27
C ASP A 20 -11.43 -6.67 12.43
N GLU A 21 -11.77 -5.55 13.06
CA GLU A 21 -11.37 -4.24 12.59
C GLU A 21 -9.84 -4.33 12.51
N HIS A 22 -9.34 -4.75 11.35
CA HIS A 22 -8.02 -4.38 10.95
C HIS A 22 -8.05 -2.86 11.00
N ASP A 23 -7.56 -2.32 12.11
CA ASP A 23 -7.14 -0.94 12.19
C ASP A 23 -6.26 -0.72 10.96
N ASP A 24 -6.92 -0.29 9.90
CA ASP A 24 -6.29 0.28 8.73
C ASP A 24 -5.62 1.52 9.30
N HIS A 25 -4.39 1.33 9.80
CA HIS A 25 -3.51 2.41 10.16
C HIS A 25 -3.34 3.20 8.87
N GLY A 26 -4.32 4.06 8.63
CA GLY A 26 -4.27 5.05 7.58
C GLY A 26 -3.01 5.86 7.80
N HIS A 27 -1.90 5.35 7.28
CA HIS A 27 -0.68 6.10 7.11
C HIS A 27 -1.09 7.27 6.23
N SER A 28 -1.43 8.39 6.86
CA SER A 28 -1.57 9.64 6.16
C SER A 28 -0.22 9.85 5.48
N HIS A 29 -0.20 9.68 4.17
CA HIS A 29 0.95 9.97 3.33
C HIS A 29 1.24 11.47 3.42
N GLY A 30 1.75 11.90 4.57
CA GLY A 30 2.42 13.18 4.70
C GLY A 30 3.61 13.13 3.75
N ASP A 31 3.82 14.21 3.00
CA ASP A 31 4.91 14.34 2.03
C ASP A 31 6.24 13.90 2.64
N LEU A 32 6.58 12.61 2.47
CA LEU A 32 7.87 12.08 2.90
C LEU A 32 8.98 12.79 2.13
N PRO A 33 10.08 13.15 2.79
CA PRO A 33 11.16 13.85 2.14
C PRO A 33 11.73 13.03 1.00
N SER A 34 12.11 13.72 -0.08
CA SER A 34 12.71 13.11 -1.26
C SER A 34 14.06 12.45 -0.92
N TRP A 35 14.45 11.42 -1.67
CA TRP A 35 15.72 10.73 -1.49
C TRP A 35 16.95 11.64 -1.34
N PRO A 36 17.12 12.73 -2.14
CA PRO A 36 18.25 13.64 -1.97
C PRO A 36 18.23 14.38 -0.62
N ARG A 37 17.05 14.63 -0.03
CA ARG A 37 16.96 15.24 1.31
C ARG A 37 17.35 14.24 2.39
N ILE A 38 16.94 12.98 2.26
CA ILE A 38 17.30 11.90 3.20
C ILE A 38 18.79 11.63 3.15
N SER A 39 19.39 11.53 1.95
CA SER A 39 20.83 11.32 1.80
C SER A 39 21.64 12.51 2.33
N ALA A 40 21.19 13.74 2.11
CA ALA A 40 21.81 14.92 2.69
C ALA A 40 21.75 14.90 4.22
N ALA A 41 20.61 14.53 4.81
CA ALA A 41 20.48 14.42 6.26
C ALA A 41 21.38 13.35 6.86
N LEU A 42 21.52 12.19 6.19
CA LEU A 42 22.45 11.13 6.60
C LEU A 42 23.91 11.60 6.56
N ILE A 43 24.30 12.29 5.50
CA ILE A 43 25.66 12.86 5.38
C ILE A 43 25.91 13.89 6.49
N LEU A 44 24.93 14.75 6.79
CA LEU A 44 25.03 15.75 7.86
C LEU A 44 25.10 15.09 9.23
N ALA A 45 24.33 14.02 9.47
CA ALA A 45 24.36 13.27 10.72
C ALA A 45 25.71 12.55 10.91
N LEU A 46 26.27 11.95 9.86
CA LEU A 46 27.63 11.40 9.90
C LEU A 46 28.68 12.48 10.12
N GLY A 47 28.52 13.67 9.54
CA GLY A 47 29.38 14.82 9.78
C GLY A 47 29.30 15.30 11.23
N ALA A 48 28.12 15.30 11.83
CA ALA A 48 27.92 15.64 13.25
C ALA A 48 28.62 14.63 14.17
N GLU A 49 28.54 13.31 13.85
CA GLU A 49 29.23 12.25 14.56
C GLU A 49 30.75 12.41 14.50
N ALA A 50 31.28 12.65 13.29
CA ALA A 50 32.72 12.89 13.10
C ALA A 50 33.20 14.14 13.85
N ALA A 51 32.40 15.21 13.86
CA ALA A 51 32.71 16.43 14.62
C ALA A 51 32.66 16.16 16.13
N HIS A 52 31.77 15.30 16.61
CA HIS A 52 31.70 14.91 18.01
C HIS A 52 32.97 14.16 18.44
N TRP A 53 33.51 13.26 17.66
CA TRP A 53 34.75 12.53 17.95
C TRP A 53 35.96 13.49 17.96
N GLY A 54 35.97 14.53 17.11
CA GLY A 54 37.05 15.49 17.03
C GLY A 54 37.01 16.63 18.08
N HIS A 55 35.91 16.74 18.86
CA HIS A 55 35.72 17.89 19.75
C HIS A 55 36.73 17.98 20.90
N SER A 56 37.38 16.87 21.28
CA SER A 56 38.41 16.84 22.33
C SER A 56 39.63 17.72 21.98
N GLN A 57 39.86 17.96 20.71
CA GLN A 57 40.99 18.76 20.20
C GLN A 57 40.59 20.24 19.90
N TRP A 58 39.32 20.46 19.51
CA TRP A 58 38.82 21.75 19.06
C TRP A 58 37.41 22.04 19.57
N PRO A 59 37.22 22.91 20.58
CA PRO A 59 35.89 23.20 21.16
C PRO A 59 34.86 23.70 20.14
N ALA A 60 35.32 24.35 19.05
CA ALA A 60 34.45 24.84 17.99
C ALA A 60 33.73 23.71 17.22
N LEU A 61 34.32 22.52 17.16
CA LEU A 61 33.69 21.35 16.51
C LEU A 61 32.42 20.87 17.25
N HIS A 62 32.34 21.08 18.55
CA HIS A 62 31.15 20.77 19.34
C HIS A 62 29.90 21.54 18.85
N TYR A 63 30.05 22.87 18.71
CA TYR A 63 28.95 23.70 18.19
C TYR A 63 28.63 23.42 16.73
N LEU A 64 29.66 23.08 15.93
CA LEU A 64 29.48 22.66 14.54
C LEU A 64 28.67 21.35 14.46
N GLY A 65 29.03 20.36 15.26
CA GLY A 65 28.32 19.08 15.33
C GLY A 65 26.85 19.26 15.73
N MET A 66 26.59 20.10 16.73
CA MET A 66 25.23 20.45 17.14
C MET A 66 24.44 21.13 16.00
N ALA A 67 25.03 22.10 15.32
CA ALA A 67 24.38 22.78 14.19
C ALA A 67 24.05 21.81 13.04
N LEU A 68 24.99 20.90 12.70
CA LEU A 68 24.78 19.86 11.69
C LEU A 68 23.64 18.91 12.08
N ALA A 69 23.58 18.47 13.34
CA ALA A 69 22.53 17.61 13.86
C ALA A 69 21.15 18.30 13.79
N VAL A 70 21.06 19.56 14.19
CA VAL A 70 19.81 20.35 14.10
C VAL A 70 19.34 20.46 12.64
N VAL A 71 20.25 20.75 11.71
CA VAL A 71 19.90 20.84 10.29
C VAL A 71 19.45 19.49 9.74
N ALA A 72 20.12 18.40 10.09
CA ALA A 72 19.74 17.04 9.68
C ALA A 72 18.33 16.69 10.17
N ILE A 73 18.02 16.95 11.45
CA ILE A 73 16.70 16.73 12.03
C ILE A 73 15.65 17.64 11.36
N ALA A 74 15.97 18.90 11.08
CA ALA A 74 15.04 19.80 10.41
C ALA A 74 14.71 19.39 8.98
N LEU A 75 15.67 18.81 8.24
CA LEU A 75 15.48 18.36 6.87
C LEU A 75 14.56 17.14 6.76
N THR A 76 14.57 16.26 7.75
CA THR A 76 13.85 14.97 7.70
C THR A 76 12.75 14.86 8.75
N GLY A 77 12.91 15.47 9.91
CA GLY A 77 12.06 15.26 11.07
C GLY A 77 10.78 16.10 11.14
N LEU A 78 10.65 17.18 10.35
CA LEU A 78 9.50 18.09 10.46
C LEU A 78 8.16 17.41 10.25
N GLY A 79 8.09 16.45 9.30
CA GLY A 79 6.89 15.64 9.03
C GLY A 79 6.53 14.78 10.24
N ILE A 80 7.51 14.06 10.77
CA ILE A 80 7.37 13.16 11.93
C ILE A 80 6.95 13.93 13.18
N TYR A 81 7.55 15.09 13.43
CA TYR A 81 7.17 15.94 14.56
C TYR A 81 5.72 16.45 14.44
N ARG A 82 5.27 16.81 13.23
CA ARG A 82 3.89 17.24 13.00
C ARG A 82 2.92 16.09 13.24
N GLN A 83 3.21 14.90 12.68
CA GLN A 83 2.38 13.72 12.89
C GLN A 83 2.40 13.28 14.35
N GLY A 84 3.57 13.18 14.97
CA GLY A 84 3.71 12.80 16.38
C GLY A 84 2.98 13.76 17.32
N LEU A 85 2.97 15.07 17.03
CA LEU A 85 2.22 16.05 17.82
C LEU A 85 0.70 15.89 17.61
N THR A 86 0.27 15.57 16.41
CA THR A 86 -1.15 15.28 16.10
C THR A 86 -1.61 14.01 16.80
N ASP A 87 -0.81 12.96 16.77
CA ASP A 87 -1.08 11.69 17.44
C ASP A 87 -1.18 11.89 18.96
N LEU A 88 -0.24 12.65 19.53
CA LEU A 88 -0.23 12.97 20.95
C LEU A 88 -1.45 13.77 21.36
N LYS A 89 -1.88 14.76 20.55
CA LYS A 89 -3.09 15.55 20.78
C LYS A 89 -4.35 14.69 20.74
N ASN A 90 -4.38 13.70 19.86
CA ASN A 90 -5.49 12.75 19.72
C ASN A 90 -5.42 11.59 20.74
N ARG A 91 -4.47 11.63 21.69
CA ARG A 91 -4.19 10.57 22.68
C ARG A 91 -3.85 9.20 22.05
N HIS A 92 -3.44 9.18 20.80
CA HIS A 92 -2.86 8.02 20.16
C HIS A 92 -1.35 8.05 20.32
N LEU A 93 -0.80 7.04 21.01
CA LEU A 93 0.64 6.84 21.10
C LEU A 93 1.13 6.07 19.86
N GLY A 94 1.11 6.73 18.71
CA GLY A 94 1.66 6.19 17.48
C GLY A 94 3.20 6.17 17.49
N ILE A 95 3.77 5.43 16.54
CA ILE A 95 5.23 5.31 16.40
C ILE A 95 5.91 6.68 16.19
N HIS A 96 5.26 7.60 15.47
CA HIS A 96 5.74 8.97 15.22
C HIS A 96 5.84 9.80 16.52
N ALA A 97 4.84 9.67 17.40
CA ALA A 97 4.85 10.34 18.70
C ALA A 97 5.99 9.80 19.57
N LEU A 98 6.18 8.46 19.58
CA LEU A 98 7.26 7.84 20.34
C LEU A 98 8.64 8.27 19.81
N MET A 99 8.82 8.31 18.48
CA MET A 99 10.06 8.76 17.85
C MET A 99 10.33 10.24 18.13
N ALA A 100 9.33 11.11 18.06
CA ALA A 100 9.48 12.53 18.38
C ALA A 100 9.94 12.73 19.83
N VAL A 101 9.36 11.98 20.78
CA VAL A 101 9.77 12.01 22.20
C VAL A 101 11.19 11.49 22.38
N ALA A 102 11.53 10.36 21.75
CA ALA A 102 12.85 9.74 21.87
C ALA A 102 13.96 10.65 21.32
N VAL A 103 13.77 11.23 20.13
CA VAL A 103 14.75 12.14 19.51
C VAL A 103 14.87 13.43 20.31
N THR A 104 13.77 13.99 20.81
CA THR A 104 13.81 15.16 21.70
C THR A 104 14.55 14.86 22.99
N GLY A 105 14.28 13.70 23.60
CA GLY A 105 14.98 13.25 24.81
C GLY A 105 16.48 13.08 24.59
N ALA A 106 16.88 12.41 23.50
CA ALA A 106 18.29 12.25 23.14
C ALA A 106 18.99 13.60 22.93
N PHE A 107 18.30 14.54 22.27
CA PHE A 107 18.82 15.90 22.06
C PHE A 107 19.02 16.67 23.37
N LEU A 108 18.08 16.56 24.32
CA LEU A 108 18.15 17.21 25.62
C LEU A 108 19.27 16.65 26.53
N ILE A 109 19.59 15.35 26.37
CA ILE A 109 20.68 14.70 27.11
C ILE A 109 22.05 15.08 26.52
N GLY A 110 22.09 15.72 25.33
CA GLY A 110 23.32 16.11 24.67
C GLY A 110 23.83 15.09 23.66
N GLN A 111 23.06 14.07 23.35
CA GLN A 111 23.33 13.04 22.33
C GLN A 111 22.78 13.50 20.96
N TRP A 112 23.35 14.61 20.45
CA TRP A 112 22.82 15.25 19.22
C TRP A 112 23.11 14.47 17.95
N PRO A 113 24.33 13.91 17.74
CA PRO A 113 24.63 13.13 16.54
C PRO A 113 23.78 11.87 16.44
N GLU A 114 23.61 11.17 17.56
CA GLU A 114 22.79 9.96 17.66
C GLU A 114 21.32 10.28 17.38
N ALA A 115 20.80 11.38 17.93
CA ALA A 115 19.44 11.83 17.67
C ALA A 115 19.22 12.12 16.17
N ALA A 116 20.17 12.79 15.51
CA ALA A 116 20.11 13.06 14.08
C ALA A 116 20.21 11.81 13.23
N MET A 117 21.10 10.87 13.61
CA MET A 117 21.27 9.60 12.91
C MET A 117 20.02 8.74 13.00
N VAL A 118 19.46 8.58 14.19
CA VAL A 118 18.23 7.81 14.41
C VAL A 118 17.08 8.39 13.60
N MET A 119 16.90 9.73 13.61
CA MET A 119 15.85 10.37 12.83
C MET A 119 16.03 10.15 11.32
N ALA A 120 17.24 10.32 10.80
CA ALA A 120 17.51 10.15 9.38
C ALA A 120 17.33 8.69 8.91
N LEU A 121 17.76 7.71 9.73
CA LEU A 121 17.58 6.30 9.44
C LEU A 121 16.10 5.88 9.51
N TYR A 122 15.35 6.42 10.48
CA TYR A 122 13.93 6.16 10.59
C TYR A 122 13.17 6.62 9.34
N VAL A 123 13.41 7.86 8.90
CA VAL A 123 12.79 8.39 7.67
C VAL A 123 13.20 7.59 6.43
N ALA A 124 14.44 7.13 6.37
CA ALA A 124 14.89 6.28 5.28
C ALA A 124 14.15 4.93 5.26
N ALA A 125 13.96 4.32 6.43
CA ALA A 125 13.23 3.07 6.58
C ALA A 125 11.75 3.23 6.18
N GLU A 126 11.08 4.27 6.67
CA GLU A 126 9.70 4.60 6.32
C GLU A 126 9.52 4.82 4.80
N ARG A 127 10.47 5.52 4.17
CA ARG A 127 10.47 5.71 2.72
C ARG A 127 10.64 4.41 1.92
N LEU A 128 11.46 3.49 2.42
CA LEU A 128 11.64 2.16 1.81
C LEU A 128 10.38 1.31 1.95
N GLU A 129 9.73 1.38 3.11
CA GLU A 129 8.47 0.68 3.38
C GLU A 129 7.37 1.14 2.43
N ASP A 130 7.17 2.45 2.28
CA ASP A 130 6.22 3.03 1.33
C ASP A 130 6.48 2.55 -0.10
N GLN A 131 7.73 2.56 -0.54
CA GLN A 131 8.07 2.08 -1.88
C GLN A 131 7.79 0.58 -2.06
N ALA A 132 7.98 -0.23 -1.02
CA ALA A 132 7.67 -1.65 -1.07
C ALA A 132 6.15 -1.87 -1.17
N MET A 133 5.37 -1.12 -0.38
CA MET A 133 3.91 -1.18 -0.41
C MET A 133 3.35 -0.72 -1.76
N ASP A 134 3.87 0.37 -2.33
CA ASP A 134 3.44 0.86 -3.64
C ASP A 134 3.69 -0.18 -4.74
N ARG A 135 4.86 -0.84 -4.72
CA ARG A 135 5.15 -1.92 -5.67
C ARG A 135 4.19 -3.09 -5.53
N ALA A 136 3.86 -3.48 -4.29
CA ALA A 136 2.90 -4.55 -4.04
C ALA A 136 1.49 -4.19 -4.53
N ARG A 137 1.03 -2.96 -4.25
CA ARG A 137 -0.26 -2.45 -4.74
C ARG A 137 -0.32 -2.38 -6.27
N HIS A 138 0.75 -1.93 -6.93
CA HIS A 138 0.81 -1.90 -8.39
C HIS A 138 0.77 -3.30 -9.00
N ALA A 139 1.46 -4.28 -8.41
CA ALA A 139 1.42 -5.67 -8.87
C ALA A 139 0.01 -6.26 -8.77
N LEU A 140 -0.69 -6.05 -7.65
CA LEU A 140 -2.08 -6.46 -7.47
C LEU A 140 -3.03 -5.70 -8.42
N GLY A 141 -2.82 -4.39 -8.60
CA GLY A 141 -3.63 -3.58 -9.51
C GLY A 141 -3.54 -4.05 -10.95
N GLN A 142 -2.37 -4.51 -11.41
CA GLN A 142 -2.22 -5.07 -12.75
C GLN A 142 -2.98 -6.39 -12.93
N LEU A 143 -3.04 -7.23 -11.90
CA LEU A 143 -3.83 -8.47 -11.94
C LEU A 143 -5.34 -8.18 -12.01
N LEU A 144 -5.81 -7.20 -11.26
CA LEU A 144 -7.22 -6.78 -11.27
C LEU A 144 -7.59 -6.01 -12.54
N ALA A 145 -6.68 -5.19 -13.08
CA ALA A 145 -6.90 -4.45 -14.32
C ALA A 145 -6.96 -5.35 -15.58
N SER A 146 -6.49 -6.58 -15.47
CA SER A 146 -6.63 -7.57 -16.54
C SER A 146 -8.05 -8.13 -16.70
N THR A 147 -8.97 -7.85 -15.75
CA THR A 147 -10.36 -8.29 -15.86
C THR A 147 -11.14 -7.24 -16.66
N PRO A 148 -11.74 -7.61 -17.82
CA PRO A 148 -12.53 -6.67 -18.61
C PRO A 148 -13.73 -6.19 -17.80
N SER A 149 -14.05 -4.90 -17.88
CA SER A 149 -15.22 -4.32 -17.22
C SER A 149 -16.43 -4.17 -18.16
N THR A 150 -16.21 -4.34 -19.46
CA THR A 150 -17.24 -4.22 -20.50
C THR A 150 -17.16 -5.35 -21.50
N ALA A 151 -18.28 -5.63 -22.16
CA ALA A 151 -18.39 -6.59 -23.26
C ALA A 151 -19.03 -5.93 -24.50
N GLN A 152 -18.66 -6.40 -25.69
CA GLN A 152 -19.29 -6.00 -26.97
C GLN A 152 -20.54 -6.85 -27.19
N VAL A 153 -21.70 -6.33 -26.81
CA VAL A 153 -22.99 -7.04 -26.86
C VAL A 153 -23.75 -6.69 -28.13
N GLN A 154 -24.26 -7.71 -28.83
CA GLN A 154 -25.10 -7.49 -30.00
C GLN A 154 -26.46 -6.92 -29.58
N GLN A 155 -26.82 -5.80 -30.19
CA GLN A 155 -28.09 -5.13 -29.99
C GLN A 155 -29.15 -5.68 -30.96
N ALA A 156 -30.42 -5.33 -30.73
CA ALA A 156 -31.54 -5.77 -31.57
C ALA A 156 -31.44 -5.29 -33.06
N ASP A 157 -30.65 -4.26 -33.32
CA ASP A 157 -30.36 -3.77 -34.65
C ASP A 157 -29.18 -4.49 -35.35
N GLY A 158 -28.61 -5.50 -34.70
CA GLY A 158 -27.47 -6.28 -35.17
C GLY A 158 -26.10 -5.60 -34.96
N ARG A 159 -26.06 -4.38 -34.43
CA ARG A 159 -24.81 -3.68 -34.09
C ARG A 159 -24.28 -4.14 -32.75
N TYR A 160 -22.95 -4.01 -32.57
CA TYR A 160 -22.30 -4.29 -31.30
C TYR A 160 -22.08 -3.00 -30.53
N ALA A 161 -22.50 -3.00 -29.26
CA ALA A 161 -22.30 -1.87 -28.36
C ALA A 161 -21.54 -2.32 -27.10
N SER A 162 -20.66 -1.46 -26.59
CA SER A 162 -19.96 -1.70 -25.34
C SER A 162 -20.93 -1.55 -24.17
N THR A 163 -21.11 -2.64 -23.41
CA THR A 163 -22.04 -2.73 -22.29
C THR A 163 -21.26 -3.15 -21.04
N ALA A 164 -21.55 -2.57 -19.89
CA ALA A 164 -20.98 -2.99 -18.62
C ALA A 164 -21.35 -4.46 -18.32
N LEU A 165 -20.43 -5.26 -17.80
CA LEU A 165 -20.64 -6.69 -17.58
C LEU A 165 -21.88 -6.97 -16.72
N GLU A 166 -22.11 -6.14 -15.71
CA GLU A 166 -23.26 -6.26 -14.79
C GLU A 166 -24.63 -6.05 -15.49
N ALA A 167 -24.61 -5.36 -16.64
CA ALA A 167 -25.80 -5.04 -17.41
C ALA A 167 -26.03 -5.99 -18.61
N VAL A 168 -25.15 -6.98 -18.82
CA VAL A 168 -25.29 -7.94 -19.92
C VAL A 168 -26.39 -8.95 -19.59
N PRO A 169 -27.46 -9.07 -20.40
CA PRO A 169 -28.52 -10.01 -20.14
C PRO A 169 -28.06 -11.46 -20.40
N LEU A 170 -28.71 -12.41 -19.74
CA LEU A 170 -28.49 -13.82 -20.00
C LEU A 170 -28.82 -14.17 -21.46
N HIS A 171 -28.02 -15.05 -22.04
CA HIS A 171 -28.11 -15.45 -23.46
C HIS A 171 -27.82 -14.34 -24.48
N ALA A 172 -27.20 -13.26 -24.06
CA ALA A 172 -26.74 -12.24 -25.00
C ALA A 172 -25.61 -12.75 -25.89
N ILE A 173 -25.56 -12.33 -27.14
CA ILE A 173 -24.46 -12.61 -28.05
C ILE A 173 -23.37 -11.57 -27.80
N VAL A 174 -22.19 -12.04 -27.43
CA VAL A 174 -21.01 -11.21 -27.15
C VAL A 174 -19.94 -11.49 -28.18
N ARG A 175 -19.36 -10.43 -28.76
CA ARG A 175 -18.23 -10.54 -29.67
C ARG A 175 -16.93 -10.27 -28.95
N VAL A 176 -15.95 -11.15 -29.14
CA VAL A 176 -14.59 -11.02 -28.65
C VAL A 176 -13.66 -10.90 -29.84
N LEU A 177 -12.81 -9.88 -29.87
CA LEU A 177 -11.84 -9.67 -30.93
C LEU A 177 -10.50 -10.36 -30.62
N PRO A 178 -9.70 -10.67 -31.65
CA PRO A 178 -8.36 -11.21 -31.41
C PRO A 178 -7.51 -10.32 -30.49
N GLY A 179 -6.91 -10.91 -29.46
CA GLY A 179 -6.13 -10.20 -28.46
C GLY A 179 -6.94 -9.66 -27.28
N GLU A 180 -8.27 -9.73 -27.33
CA GLU A 180 -9.13 -9.37 -26.20
C GLU A 180 -9.31 -10.56 -25.23
N GLN A 181 -9.62 -10.24 -23.99
CA GLN A 181 -10.01 -11.26 -22.99
C GLN A 181 -11.50 -11.59 -23.14
N ILE A 182 -11.83 -12.86 -22.90
CA ILE A 182 -13.22 -13.31 -22.84
C ILE A 182 -13.85 -12.75 -21.55
N PRO A 183 -14.87 -11.86 -21.66
CA PRO A 183 -15.37 -11.13 -20.51
C PRO A 183 -16.37 -11.90 -19.64
N LEU A 184 -17.01 -12.95 -20.20
CA LEU A 184 -18.08 -13.71 -19.56
C LEU A 184 -17.99 -15.18 -19.96
N ASP A 185 -18.49 -16.06 -19.10
CA ASP A 185 -18.66 -17.47 -19.42
C ASP A 185 -19.74 -17.65 -20.48
N GLY A 186 -19.49 -18.54 -21.44
CA GLY A 186 -20.42 -18.78 -22.52
C GLY A 186 -20.03 -19.92 -23.42
N THR A 187 -20.88 -20.17 -24.44
CA THR A 187 -20.66 -21.15 -25.51
C THR A 187 -20.34 -20.43 -26.82
N ILE A 188 -19.35 -20.92 -27.55
CA ILE A 188 -19.02 -20.37 -28.87
C ILE A 188 -20.17 -20.73 -29.83
N THR A 189 -20.73 -19.71 -30.46
CA THR A 189 -21.79 -19.88 -31.45
C THR A 189 -21.29 -19.73 -32.88
N GLU A 190 -20.21 -18.97 -33.05
CA GLU A 190 -19.59 -18.71 -34.36
C GLU A 190 -18.13 -18.32 -34.19
N GLY A 191 -17.28 -18.76 -35.11
CA GLY A 191 -15.86 -18.42 -35.16
C GLY A 191 -14.96 -19.55 -34.63
N PHE A 192 -13.64 -19.34 -34.84
CA PHE A 192 -12.59 -20.25 -34.39
C PHE A 192 -11.38 -19.45 -33.98
N SER A 193 -10.79 -19.77 -32.82
CA SER A 193 -9.59 -19.12 -32.31
C SER A 193 -8.81 -19.96 -31.31
N SER A 194 -7.54 -19.67 -31.17
CA SER A 194 -6.70 -20.22 -30.08
C SER A 194 -6.82 -19.33 -28.84
N ILE A 195 -7.23 -19.93 -27.73
CA ILE A 195 -7.46 -19.26 -26.46
C ILE A 195 -6.35 -19.61 -25.47
N ASN A 196 -5.69 -18.60 -24.95
CA ASN A 196 -4.72 -18.77 -23.87
C ASN A 196 -5.45 -18.98 -22.53
N GLN A 197 -5.44 -20.22 -22.03
CA GLN A 197 -6.04 -20.59 -20.74
C GLN A 197 -5.02 -20.68 -19.60
N ALA A 198 -3.76 -20.34 -19.83
CA ALA A 198 -2.69 -20.42 -18.85
C ALA A 198 -3.02 -19.74 -17.49
N PRO A 199 -3.70 -18.58 -17.45
CA PRO A 199 -4.05 -17.95 -16.18
C PRO A 199 -5.02 -18.77 -15.30
N ILE A 200 -5.78 -19.68 -15.90
CA ILE A 200 -6.80 -20.50 -15.21
C ILE A 200 -6.28 -21.92 -14.99
N THR A 201 -5.71 -22.54 -16.02
CA THR A 201 -5.31 -23.95 -16.02
C THR A 201 -3.85 -24.17 -15.65
N GLY A 202 -3.00 -23.15 -15.76
CA GLY A 202 -1.55 -23.24 -15.63
C GLY A 202 -0.84 -23.86 -16.85
N GLU A 203 -1.58 -24.27 -17.89
CA GLU A 203 -1.02 -24.84 -19.12
C GLU A 203 -0.58 -23.73 -20.08
N SER A 204 0.68 -23.74 -20.48
CA SER A 204 1.26 -22.71 -21.37
C SER A 204 0.79 -22.84 -22.83
N THR A 205 0.17 -23.95 -23.21
CA THR A 205 -0.25 -24.20 -24.59
C THR A 205 -1.66 -23.64 -24.81
N PRO A 206 -1.85 -22.73 -25.79
CA PRO A 206 -3.17 -22.25 -26.14
C PRO A 206 -4.09 -23.39 -26.62
N ALA A 207 -5.35 -23.36 -26.25
CA ALA A 207 -6.34 -24.33 -26.66
C ALA A 207 -7.17 -23.80 -27.84
N ASP A 208 -7.28 -24.58 -28.89
CA ASP A 208 -8.13 -24.26 -30.04
C ASP A 208 -9.59 -24.48 -29.69
N LYS A 209 -10.43 -23.48 -29.93
CA LYS A 209 -11.85 -23.46 -29.65
C LYS A 209 -12.64 -22.92 -30.85
N GLY A 210 -13.80 -23.58 -31.15
CA GLY A 210 -14.70 -23.18 -32.23
C GLY A 210 -16.04 -23.86 -32.13
#